data_1497747da1ee8b65a99efcb4b63dff03
#
_entry.id   1497747da1ee8b65a99efcb4b63dff03
#
_cell.length_a   1.000
_cell.length_b   1.000
_cell.length_c   1.000
_cell.angle_alpha   90.00
_cell.angle_beta   90.00
_cell.angle_gamma   90.00
#
_symmetry.space_group_name_H-M   'P 1'
#
loop_
_entity.id
_entity.type
_entity.pdbx_description
1 polymer ?
#
loop_
_entity_poly.entity_id
_entity_poly.type
_entity_poly.pdbx_seq_one_letter_code
_entity_poly.pdbx_strand_id
1 'polypeptide(L)'
;VGSEMCIRDSFPSVSVGWNISQEKFWEPIRNIVSNFKIRGSYGLVGNDQVPYTRFLYMGITTLNDSPSYQTGYGSHKESHNGPTFSRFENEDMTWEVGHKLNVGADIQLFNSLNLTVDAFREIRSNILTTKGSIPNYLGAAKTVIYGNFAKVKNWGVDLAVDYGKQINRDLSIQFKGTFTFARNRVM
;
A
#
# COMPACT_ATOMS: atom_id res chain seq x y z
N VAL A 1 4.86 13.20 14.54
CA VAL A 1 5.73 13.74 13.49
C VAL A 1 4.79 14.30 12.47
N GLY A 2 4.52 15.63 12.55
CA GLY A 2 3.64 16.28 11.60
C GLY A 2 4.26 16.22 10.21
N SER A 3 3.45 15.94 9.20
CA SER A 3 3.84 16.16 7.83
C SER A 3 4.16 17.63 7.67
N GLU A 4 5.35 17.93 7.25
CA GLU A 4 5.83 19.31 7.12
C GLU A 4 5.33 20.00 5.86
N MET A 5 4.57 19.24 5.04
CA MET A 5 3.76 19.79 3.98
C MET A 5 2.38 20.12 4.53
N CYS A 6 2.01 21.40 4.53
CA CYS A 6 0.70 21.89 4.96
C CYS A 6 -0.43 21.50 3.97
N ILE A 7 -0.41 20.28 3.45
CA ILE A 7 -1.42 19.75 2.52
C ILE A 7 -2.45 19.02 3.37
N ARG A 8 -3.70 19.49 3.36
CA ARG A 8 -4.83 18.77 3.91
C ARG A 8 -5.52 18.05 2.77
N ASP A 9 -5.39 16.74 2.76
CA ASP A 9 -6.09 15.87 1.80
C ASP A 9 -7.24 15.14 2.46
N SER A 10 -8.28 14.88 1.68
CA SER A 10 -9.45 14.11 2.12
C SER A 10 -9.42 12.74 1.48
N PHE A 11 -9.60 11.70 2.29
CA PHE A 11 -9.60 10.30 1.84
C PHE A 11 -10.98 9.68 2.07
N PRO A 12 -11.93 9.92 1.14
CA PRO A 12 -13.29 9.41 1.27
C PRO A 12 -13.35 7.90 1.09
N SER A 13 -14.29 7.29 1.82
CA SER A 13 -14.62 5.88 1.65
C SER A 13 -16.13 5.67 1.67
N VAL A 14 -16.59 4.68 0.92
CA VAL A 14 -17.99 4.25 0.87
C VAL A 14 -18.06 2.74 1.00
N SER A 15 -19.05 2.26 1.76
CA SER A 15 -19.33 0.84 1.90
C SER A 15 -20.81 0.58 1.80
N VAL A 16 -21.17 -0.56 1.19
CA VAL A 16 -22.54 -1.03 1.01
C VAL A 16 -22.60 -2.48 1.43
N GLY A 17 -23.62 -2.86 2.14
CA GLY A 17 -23.92 -4.24 2.51
C GLY A 17 -25.40 -4.54 2.26
N TRP A 18 -25.66 -5.66 1.57
CA TRP A 18 -27.02 -6.14 1.31
C TRP A 18 -27.19 -7.55 1.84
N ASN A 19 -28.18 -7.69 2.73
CA ASN A 19 -28.54 -8.99 3.28
C ASN A 19 -29.69 -9.59 2.47
N ILE A 20 -29.32 -10.37 1.45
CA ILE A 20 -30.25 -10.95 0.48
C ILE A 20 -31.17 -11.97 1.16
N SER A 21 -30.69 -12.67 2.19
CA SER A 21 -31.49 -13.70 2.90
C SER A 21 -32.69 -13.15 3.67
N GLN A 22 -32.80 -11.83 3.84
CA GLN A 22 -33.95 -11.20 4.48
C GLN A 22 -35.06 -10.81 3.48
N GLU A 23 -34.78 -10.91 2.19
CA GLU A 23 -35.75 -10.58 1.15
C GLU A 23 -36.80 -11.69 1.00
N LYS A 24 -38.04 -11.31 0.64
CA LYS A 24 -39.17 -12.24 0.50
C LYS A 24 -38.95 -13.34 -0.54
N PHE A 25 -38.22 -13.02 -1.61
CA PHE A 25 -37.93 -14.00 -2.66
C PHE A 25 -36.95 -15.10 -2.22
N TRP A 26 -36.28 -14.93 -1.06
CA TRP A 26 -35.33 -15.91 -0.51
C TRP A 26 -35.98 -17.00 0.36
N GLU A 27 -37.24 -16.82 0.75
CA GLU A 27 -37.95 -17.74 1.66
C GLU A 27 -37.84 -19.23 1.26
N PRO A 28 -38.01 -19.65 -0.02
CA PRO A 28 -37.97 -21.07 -0.38
C PRO A 28 -36.58 -21.69 -0.22
N ILE A 29 -35.52 -20.91 -0.24
CA ILE A 29 -34.12 -21.38 -0.16
C ILE A 29 -33.55 -21.27 1.26
N ARG A 30 -34.22 -20.58 2.17
CA ARG A 30 -33.77 -20.26 3.54
C ARG A 30 -33.41 -21.52 4.36
N ASN A 31 -34.02 -22.64 4.09
CA ASN A 31 -33.73 -23.91 4.76
C ASN A 31 -32.33 -24.47 4.41
N ILE A 32 -31.80 -24.13 3.22
CA ILE A 32 -30.48 -24.57 2.75
C ILE A 32 -29.47 -23.44 3.01
N VAL A 33 -29.78 -22.22 2.56
CA VAL A 33 -28.94 -21.03 2.72
C VAL A 33 -29.58 -20.12 3.76
N SER A 34 -29.17 -20.29 5.01
CA SER A 34 -29.78 -19.63 6.16
C SER A 34 -29.44 -18.14 6.20
N ASN A 35 -28.27 -17.75 5.73
CA ASN A 35 -27.87 -16.36 5.62
C ASN A 35 -27.02 -16.16 4.36
N PHE A 36 -27.32 -15.10 3.61
CA PHE A 36 -26.53 -14.66 2.47
C PHE A 36 -26.43 -13.14 2.47
N LYS A 37 -25.21 -12.64 2.67
CA LYS A 37 -24.92 -11.22 2.70
C LYS A 37 -23.80 -10.91 1.70
N ILE A 38 -24.03 -9.90 0.86
CA ILE A 38 -23.01 -9.32 -0.02
C ILE A 38 -22.57 -7.98 0.58
N ARG A 39 -21.29 -7.71 0.50
CA ARG A 39 -20.69 -6.45 0.94
C ARG A 39 -19.69 -5.95 -0.09
N GLY A 40 -19.62 -4.63 -0.22
CA GLY A 40 -18.67 -3.97 -1.09
C GLY A 40 -18.18 -2.69 -0.44
N SER A 41 -16.91 -2.39 -0.57
CA SER A 41 -16.34 -1.13 -0.11
C SER A 41 -15.32 -0.62 -1.10
N TYR A 42 -15.30 0.70 -1.26
CA TYR A 42 -14.28 1.41 -2.01
C TYR A 42 -13.83 2.61 -1.19
N GLY A 43 -12.53 2.80 -1.09
CA GLY A 43 -11.99 3.92 -0.32
C GLY A 43 -10.62 4.35 -0.80
N LEU A 44 -10.32 5.61 -0.52
CA LEU A 44 -9.00 6.19 -0.66
C LEU A 44 -8.31 6.17 0.71
N VAL A 45 -7.01 5.91 0.71
CA VAL A 45 -6.17 5.94 1.91
C VAL A 45 -4.91 6.71 1.58
N GLY A 46 -4.64 7.76 2.33
CA GLY A 46 -3.39 8.51 2.23
C GLY A 46 -2.34 7.97 3.20
N ASN A 47 -1.09 8.03 2.80
CA ASN A 47 0.05 7.73 3.65
C ASN A 47 1.06 8.86 3.54
N ASP A 48 1.36 9.49 4.68
CA ASP A 48 2.36 10.56 4.82
C ASP A 48 3.64 10.10 5.49
N GLN A 49 3.73 8.81 5.79
CA GLN A 49 4.90 8.25 6.46
C GLN A 49 6.10 8.22 5.52
N VAL A 50 6.96 9.20 5.66
CA VAL A 50 8.23 9.28 4.94
C VAL A 50 9.31 8.65 5.81
N PRO A 51 9.94 7.53 5.38
CA PRO A 51 10.90 6.79 6.21
C PRO A 51 12.25 7.48 6.38
N TYR A 52 12.46 8.63 5.74
CA TYR A 52 13.76 9.28 5.65
C TYR A 52 13.79 10.61 6.42
N THR A 53 14.67 11.49 6.04
CA THR A 53 14.91 12.79 6.70
C THR A 53 13.74 13.77 6.50
N ARG A 54 13.65 14.74 7.40
CA ARG A 54 12.73 15.87 7.27
C ARG A 54 13.08 16.74 6.04
N PHE A 55 12.13 17.51 5.56
CA PHE A 55 12.30 18.48 4.47
C PHE A 55 12.87 17.84 3.19
N LEU A 56 12.27 16.73 2.76
CA LEU A 56 12.74 16.02 1.55
C LEU A 56 12.59 16.83 0.26
N TYR A 57 11.70 17.81 0.25
CA TYR A 57 11.50 18.73 -0.88
C TYR A 57 12.65 19.73 -1.03
N MET A 58 13.45 19.97 0.02
CA MET A 58 14.57 20.90 -0.03
C MET A 58 15.82 20.27 -0.61
N GLY A 59 16.49 20.98 -1.51
CA GLY A 59 17.81 20.65 -1.99
C GLY A 59 18.88 20.77 -0.90
N ILE A 60 19.88 19.90 -0.94
CA ILE A 60 21.04 19.99 -0.05
C ILE A 60 22.31 20.14 -0.89
N THR A 61 23.00 21.24 -0.69
CA THR A 61 24.30 21.55 -1.30
C THR A 61 25.35 21.71 -0.22
N THR A 62 26.43 20.98 -0.31
CA THR A 62 27.61 21.09 0.55
C THR A 62 28.71 21.77 -0.23
N LEU A 63 29.22 22.91 0.25
CA LEU A 63 30.18 23.72 -0.49
C LEU A 63 31.61 23.17 -0.46
N ASN A 64 31.94 22.39 0.57
CA ASN A 64 33.27 21.85 0.78
C ASN A 64 33.22 20.34 1.07
N ASP A 65 32.94 19.56 0.04
CA ASP A 65 32.78 18.11 0.16
C ASP A 65 33.55 17.40 -0.97
N SER A 66 33.70 16.09 -0.86
CA SER A 66 34.19 15.24 -1.96
C SER A 66 33.04 14.93 -2.94
N PRO A 67 33.25 14.89 -4.26
CA PRO A 67 34.54 14.55 -4.88
C PRO A 67 35.50 15.72 -4.97
N SER A 68 36.72 15.46 -4.53
CA SER A 68 37.83 16.38 -4.71
C SER A 68 38.30 16.36 -6.16
N TYR A 69 38.71 17.52 -6.66
CA TYR A 69 39.46 17.60 -7.88
C TYR A 69 40.96 17.76 -7.57
N GLN A 70 41.80 17.29 -8.46
CA GLN A 70 43.25 17.38 -8.28
C GLN A 70 43.83 18.43 -9.21
N THR A 71 44.69 19.27 -8.68
CA THR A 71 45.53 20.18 -9.44
C THR A 71 46.97 19.75 -9.31
N GLY A 72 47.81 20.16 -10.25
CA GLY A 72 49.23 19.81 -10.26
C GLY A 72 49.61 18.62 -11.16
N TYR A 73 50.90 18.37 -11.31
CA TYR A 73 51.46 17.33 -12.17
C TYR A 73 52.52 16.50 -11.43
N GLY A 74 52.55 15.22 -11.71
CA GLY A 74 53.54 14.28 -11.14
C GLY A 74 53.39 14.10 -9.62
N SER A 75 54.45 14.35 -8.86
CA SER A 75 54.48 14.30 -7.39
C SER A 75 53.89 15.53 -6.66
N HIS A 76 53.58 16.58 -7.42
CA HIS A 76 53.01 17.85 -6.88
C HIS A 76 51.50 17.94 -7.14
N LYS A 77 50.78 16.87 -6.79
CA LYS A 77 49.31 16.88 -6.87
C LYS A 77 48.69 17.35 -5.58
N GLU A 78 47.82 18.37 -5.66
CA GLU A 78 47.04 18.86 -4.56
C GLU A 78 45.55 18.51 -4.78
N SER A 79 44.89 18.02 -3.74
CA SER A 79 43.48 17.65 -3.77
C SER A 79 42.65 18.74 -3.13
N HIS A 80 41.69 19.23 -3.87
CA HIS A 80 40.79 20.32 -3.40
C HIS A 80 39.37 19.79 -3.34
N ASN A 81 38.68 20.10 -2.26
CA ASN A 81 37.26 19.81 -2.14
C ASN A 81 36.45 20.85 -2.94
N GLY A 82 35.31 20.44 -3.44
CA GLY A 82 34.41 21.27 -4.21
C GLY A 82 32.96 21.20 -3.72
N PRO A 83 32.09 22.01 -4.32
CA PRO A 83 30.68 21.93 -4.03
C PRO A 83 30.09 20.61 -4.55
N THR A 84 29.22 20.01 -3.74
CA THR A 84 28.50 18.77 -4.09
C THR A 84 27.01 18.93 -3.77
N PHE A 85 26.19 18.41 -4.67
CA PHE A 85 24.76 18.27 -4.47
C PHE A 85 24.49 16.89 -3.87
N SER A 86 24.05 16.86 -2.61
CA SER A 86 23.68 15.61 -1.95
C SER A 86 22.23 15.22 -2.29
N ARG A 87 21.38 16.20 -2.52
CA ARG A 87 19.97 16.02 -2.88
C ARG A 87 19.49 17.19 -3.72
N PHE A 88 18.76 16.89 -4.80
CA PHE A 88 18.04 17.91 -5.56
C PHE A 88 16.71 18.24 -4.88
N GLU A 89 16.29 19.48 -5.02
CA GLU A 89 14.96 19.93 -4.61
C GLU A 89 13.87 19.28 -5.46
N ASN A 90 12.73 19.02 -4.85
CA ASN A 90 11.54 18.58 -5.54
C ASN A 90 10.31 19.13 -4.81
N GLU A 91 9.70 20.16 -5.39
CA GLU A 91 8.51 20.81 -4.84
C GLU A 91 7.23 20.02 -5.12
N ASP A 92 7.24 19.11 -6.10
CA ASP A 92 6.09 18.30 -6.53
C ASP A 92 5.87 17.04 -5.67
N MET A 93 6.36 17.02 -4.45
CA MET A 93 6.16 15.89 -3.56
C MET A 93 4.74 15.86 -3.04
N THR A 94 4.08 14.70 -3.23
CA THR A 94 2.69 14.48 -2.80
C THR A 94 2.60 13.26 -1.89
N TRP A 95 1.43 13.08 -1.28
CA TRP A 95 1.11 11.90 -0.49
C TRP A 95 1.02 10.65 -1.36
N GLU A 96 1.40 9.52 -0.79
CA GLU A 96 1.04 8.22 -1.35
C GLU A 96 -0.47 8.03 -1.22
N VAL A 97 -1.12 7.64 -2.32
CA VAL A 97 -2.57 7.40 -2.37
C VAL A 97 -2.84 5.94 -2.71
N GLY A 98 -3.53 5.27 -1.82
CA GLY A 98 -4.02 3.91 -1.99
C GLY A 98 -5.51 3.90 -2.36
N HIS A 99 -5.84 3.34 -3.51
CA HIS A 99 -7.21 3.01 -3.92
C HIS A 99 -7.52 1.58 -3.52
N LYS A 100 -8.42 1.40 -2.57
CA LYS A 100 -8.81 0.07 -2.04
C LYS A 100 -10.22 -0.26 -2.46
N LEU A 101 -10.38 -1.41 -3.13
CA LEU A 101 -11.66 -2.02 -3.47
C LEU A 101 -11.73 -3.38 -2.78
N ASN A 102 -12.79 -3.64 -2.05
CA ASN A 102 -13.09 -4.93 -1.47
C ASN A 102 -14.53 -5.33 -1.79
N VAL A 103 -14.73 -6.56 -2.22
CA VAL A 103 -16.05 -7.18 -2.46
C VAL A 103 -16.06 -8.51 -1.75
N GLY A 104 -17.02 -8.71 -0.85
CA GLY A 104 -17.14 -9.92 -0.06
C GLY A 104 -18.54 -10.51 -0.08
N ALA A 105 -18.60 -11.79 0.18
CA ALA A 105 -19.85 -12.53 0.38
C ALA A 105 -19.74 -13.42 1.61
N ASP A 106 -20.73 -13.32 2.49
CA ASP A 106 -20.88 -14.16 3.68
C ASP A 106 -22.07 -15.09 3.45
N ILE A 107 -21.83 -16.39 3.46
CA ILE A 107 -22.83 -17.42 3.17
C ILE A 107 -22.91 -18.38 4.37
N GLN A 108 -24.09 -18.59 4.90
CA GLN A 108 -24.33 -19.58 5.93
C GLN A 108 -25.23 -20.71 5.37
N LEU A 109 -24.70 -21.92 5.40
CA LEU A 109 -25.39 -23.11 4.93
C LEU A 109 -25.78 -24.01 6.11
N PHE A 110 -27.01 -24.53 6.08
CA PHE A 110 -27.53 -25.49 7.07
C PHE A 110 -27.37 -25.08 8.53
N ASN A 111 -27.31 -23.77 8.83
CA ASN A 111 -27.03 -23.20 10.16
C ASN A 111 -25.73 -23.69 10.83
N SER A 112 -24.88 -24.42 10.11
CA SER A 112 -23.68 -25.06 10.67
C SER A 112 -22.40 -24.72 9.90
N LEU A 113 -22.51 -24.35 8.63
CA LEU A 113 -21.36 -24.03 7.77
C LEU A 113 -21.39 -22.56 7.38
N ASN A 114 -20.39 -21.82 7.81
CA ASN A 114 -20.18 -20.43 7.41
C ASN A 114 -19.04 -20.37 6.39
N LEU A 115 -19.30 -19.77 5.26
CA LEU A 115 -18.34 -19.52 4.19
C LEU A 115 -18.24 -18.02 3.97
N THR A 116 -17.03 -17.49 4.09
CA THR A 116 -16.73 -16.09 3.78
C THR A 116 -15.74 -16.03 2.64
N VAL A 117 -16.07 -15.28 1.61
CA VAL A 117 -15.23 -15.05 0.43
C VAL A 117 -15.05 -13.56 0.26
N ASP A 118 -13.80 -13.10 0.23
CA ASP A 118 -13.44 -11.72 -0.02
C ASP A 118 -12.50 -11.62 -1.22
N ALA A 119 -12.79 -10.73 -2.15
CA ALA A 119 -11.90 -10.35 -3.23
C ALA A 119 -11.48 -8.90 -3.03
N PHE A 120 -10.18 -8.66 -3.03
CA PHE A 120 -9.65 -7.31 -2.82
C PHE A 120 -8.71 -6.89 -3.95
N ARG A 121 -8.70 -5.60 -4.18
CA ARG A 121 -7.76 -4.95 -5.10
C ARG A 121 -7.32 -3.62 -4.51
N GLU A 122 -6.01 -3.42 -4.43
CA GLU A 122 -5.39 -2.18 -3.97
C GLU A 122 -4.44 -1.67 -5.05
N ILE A 123 -4.53 -0.39 -5.38
CA ILE A 123 -3.59 0.30 -6.25
C ILE A 123 -3.01 1.44 -5.44
N ARG A 124 -1.72 1.37 -5.14
CA ARG A 124 -0.97 2.45 -4.51
C ARG A 124 -0.23 3.22 -5.59
N SER A 125 -0.44 4.49 -5.62
CA SER A 125 0.21 5.45 -6.52
C SER A 125 0.95 6.51 -5.72
N ASN A 126 1.83 7.24 -6.39
CA ASN A 126 2.62 8.29 -5.78
C ASN A 126 3.52 7.79 -4.63
N ILE A 127 4.01 6.55 -4.74
CA ILE A 127 4.93 6.01 -3.73
C ILE A 127 6.27 6.72 -3.86
N LEU A 128 6.74 7.28 -2.74
CA LEU A 128 8.00 7.96 -2.67
C LEU A 128 9.15 6.97 -2.90
N THR A 129 9.97 7.25 -3.89
CA THR A 129 11.14 6.42 -4.22
C THR A 129 12.26 7.30 -4.75
N THR A 130 13.46 6.74 -4.82
CA THR A 130 14.62 7.40 -5.36
C THR A 130 14.78 7.09 -6.84
N LYS A 131 15.07 8.10 -7.66
CA LYS A 131 15.47 7.91 -9.04
C LYS A 131 16.98 7.68 -9.08
N GLY A 132 17.39 6.46 -9.38
CA GLY A 132 18.76 5.98 -9.19
C GLY A 132 19.74 6.24 -10.32
N SER A 133 19.46 7.09 -11.31
CA SER A 133 20.38 7.26 -12.43
C SER A 133 20.46 8.72 -12.90
N ILE A 134 21.40 9.45 -12.29
CA ILE A 134 21.87 10.70 -12.85
C ILE A 134 23.12 10.38 -13.66
N PRO A 135 23.21 10.80 -14.93
CA PRO A 135 24.41 10.57 -15.72
C PRO A 135 25.64 11.22 -15.08
N ASN A 136 26.74 10.49 -14.99
CA ASN A 136 27.96 10.95 -14.32
C ASN A 136 28.57 12.23 -14.90
N TYR A 137 28.30 12.54 -16.17
CA TYR A 137 28.80 13.74 -16.81
C TYR A 137 28.18 15.04 -16.28
N LEU A 138 27.08 14.96 -15.51
CA LEU A 138 26.47 16.11 -14.84
C LEU A 138 27.18 16.49 -13.54
N GLY A 139 28.22 15.79 -13.13
CA GLY A 139 28.96 16.04 -11.90
C GLY A 139 28.18 15.72 -10.61
N ALA A 140 27.01 15.14 -10.71
CA ALA A 140 26.08 14.87 -9.60
C ALA A 140 25.90 13.35 -9.34
N ALA A 141 26.95 12.56 -9.54
CA ALA A 141 26.91 11.09 -9.48
C ALA A 141 26.47 10.54 -8.10
N LYS A 142 26.62 11.31 -7.03
CA LYS A 142 26.22 10.93 -5.66
C LYS A 142 24.87 11.51 -5.26
N THR A 143 24.25 12.30 -6.12
CA THR A 143 23.01 13.01 -5.80
C THR A 143 21.81 12.10 -5.90
N VAL A 144 20.93 12.19 -4.92
CA VAL A 144 19.68 11.43 -4.89
C VAL A 144 18.52 12.34 -5.25
N ILE A 145 17.68 11.88 -6.19
CA ILE A 145 16.41 12.54 -6.50
C ILE A 145 15.30 11.72 -5.86
N TYR A 146 14.57 12.34 -4.93
CA TYR A 146 13.36 11.77 -4.36
C TYR A 146 12.15 12.23 -5.14
N GLY A 147 11.19 11.34 -5.35
CA GLY A 147 9.92 11.70 -5.98
C GLY A 147 8.90 10.58 -5.92
N ASN A 148 7.67 10.92 -6.22
CA ASN A 148 6.52 10.03 -6.17
C ASN A 148 6.37 9.24 -7.49
N PHE A 149 7.35 8.41 -7.84
CA PHE A 149 7.45 7.75 -9.15
C PHE A 149 6.88 6.33 -9.17
N ALA A 150 6.82 5.65 -8.03
CA ALA A 150 6.44 4.25 -8.02
C ALA A 150 4.93 4.05 -7.88
N LYS A 151 4.45 2.98 -8.51
CA LYS A 151 3.09 2.50 -8.45
C LYS A 151 3.08 1.00 -8.24
N VAL A 152 2.24 0.54 -7.31
CA VAL A 152 2.11 -0.87 -6.97
C VAL A 152 0.65 -1.28 -7.02
N LYS A 153 0.39 -2.43 -7.61
CA LYS A 153 -0.92 -3.07 -7.63
C LYS A 153 -0.86 -4.35 -6.81
N ASN A 154 -1.75 -4.46 -5.83
CA ASN A 154 -1.98 -5.66 -5.05
C ASN A 154 -3.42 -6.15 -5.27
N TRP A 155 -3.62 -7.44 -5.42
CA TRP A 155 -4.94 -8.04 -5.54
C TRP A 155 -4.92 -9.48 -5.05
N GLY A 156 -6.05 -9.95 -4.58
CA GLY A 156 -6.15 -11.27 -4.03
C GLY A 156 -7.56 -11.70 -3.69
N VAL A 157 -7.64 -12.91 -3.16
CA VAL A 157 -8.87 -13.53 -2.69
C VAL A 157 -8.59 -14.20 -1.36
N ASP A 158 -9.48 -13.95 -0.39
CA ASP A 158 -9.49 -14.58 0.92
C ASP A 158 -10.72 -15.47 1.03
N LEU A 159 -10.53 -16.70 1.50
CA LEU A 159 -11.57 -17.66 1.76
C LEU A 159 -11.46 -18.10 3.22
N ALA A 160 -12.58 -18.05 3.94
CA ALA A 160 -12.70 -18.62 5.28
C ALA A 160 -13.89 -19.58 5.33
N VAL A 161 -13.66 -20.74 5.91
CA VAL A 161 -14.67 -21.78 6.12
C VAL A 161 -14.72 -22.08 7.61
N ASP A 162 -15.88 -21.99 8.20
CA ASP A 162 -16.12 -22.34 9.60
C ASP A 162 -17.32 -23.30 9.67
N TYR A 163 -17.08 -24.51 10.13
CA TYR A 163 -18.09 -25.54 10.31
C TYR A 163 -18.21 -25.87 11.77
N GLY A 164 -19.42 -25.74 12.33
CA GLY A 164 -19.71 -26.08 13.71
C GLY A 164 -21.01 -26.89 13.81
N LYS A 165 -20.95 -28.05 14.44
CA LYS A 165 -22.13 -28.88 14.68
C LYS A 165 -22.08 -29.50 16.08
N GLN A 166 -23.16 -29.34 16.81
CA GLN A 166 -23.40 -30.07 18.06
C GLN A 166 -24.00 -31.43 17.72
N ILE A 167 -23.28 -32.50 18.09
CA ILE A 167 -23.70 -33.88 17.84
C ILE A 167 -24.61 -34.37 18.97
N ASN A 168 -24.16 -34.16 20.20
CA ASN A 168 -24.86 -34.51 21.41
C ASN A 168 -24.77 -33.38 22.45
N ARG A 169 -25.41 -33.55 23.61
CA ARG A 169 -25.37 -32.56 24.70
C ARG A 169 -23.94 -32.30 25.19
N ASP A 170 -23.06 -33.28 25.09
CA ASP A 170 -21.69 -33.26 25.62
C ASP A 170 -20.61 -33.19 24.52
N LEU A 171 -21.00 -33.31 23.23
CA LEU A 171 -20.05 -33.36 22.12
C LEU A 171 -20.41 -32.32 21.03
N SER A 172 -19.52 -31.37 20.81
CA SER A 172 -19.54 -30.44 19.68
C SER A 172 -18.27 -30.58 18.86
N ILE A 173 -18.41 -30.53 17.52
CA ILE A 173 -17.27 -30.51 16.59
C ILE A 173 -17.25 -29.16 15.89
N GLN A 174 -16.07 -28.53 15.87
CA GLN A 174 -15.82 -27.31 15.12
C GLN A 174 -14.59 -27.49 14.25
N PHE A 175 -14.72 -27.12 12.98
CA PHE A 175 -13.62 -27.07 12.01
C PHE A 175 -13.54 -25.67 11.42
N LYS A 176 -12.31 -25.11 11.40
CA LYS A 176 -12.06 -23.81 10.82
C LYS A 176 -10.87 -23.89 9.85
N GLY A 177 -11.08 -23.43 8.63
CA GLY A 177 -10.05 -23.35 7.60
C GLY A 177 -10.01 -21.94 6.97
N THR A 178 -8.83 -21.47 6.64
CA THR A 178 -8.63 -20.21 5.92
C THR A 178 -7.66 -20.41 4.78
N PHE A 179 -7.94 -19.75 3.66
CA PHE A 179 -7.09 -19.75 2.49
C PHE A 179 -6.97 -18.33 1.96
N THR A 180 -5.75 -17.87 1.74
CA THR A 180 -5.44 -16.54 1.20
C THR A 180 -4.56 -16.68 -0.03
N PHE A 181 -4.97 -16.04 -1.11
CA PHE A 181 -4.17 -15.87 -2.31
C PHE A 181 -3.99 -14.39 -2.61
N ALA A 182 -2.76 -13.91 -2.63
CA ALA A 182 -2.44 -12.52 -2.94
C ALA A 182 -1.31 -12.43 -3.98
N ARG A 183 -1.44 -11.46 -4.88
CA ARG A 183 -0.40 -11.11 -5.84
C ARG A 183 -0.10 -9.63 -5.82
N ASN A 184 1.20 -9.31 -5.86
CA ASN A 184 1.72 -7.95 -5.92
C ASN A 184 2.48 -7.74 -7.24
N ARG A 185 2.31 -6.56 -7.83
CA ARG A 185 3.01 -6.16 -9.06
C ARG A 185 3.38 -4.69 -9.00
N VAL A 186 4.66 -4.41 -9.18
CA VAL A 186 5.17 -3.05 -9.43
C VAL A 186 4.88 -2.70 -10.89
N MET A 187 4.43 -1.47 -11.13
CA MET A 187 3.97 -0.98 -12.44
C MET A 187 4.90 0.11 -12.95
#